data_b069c5da9681e4e09a53c74afb81d973
#
_entry.id   b069c5da9681e4e09a53c74afb81d973
#
_cell.length_a   1.000
_cell.length_b   1.000
_cell.length_c   1.000
_cell.angle_alpha   90.00
_cell.angle_beta   90.00
_cell.angle_gamma   90.00
#
_symmetry.space_group_name_H-M   'P 1'
#
loop_
_entity.id
_entity.type
_entity.pdbx_description
1 polymer ?
#
loop_
_entity_poly.entity_id
_entity_poly.type
_entity_poly.pdbx_seq_one_letter_code
_entity_poly.pdbx_strand_id
1 'polypeptide(L)'
;MMKFKKSFVITSLALSIFSASIMTTAVAANVIPTQTQQASIRYDQSMDIFHPIYAKNGMVATEQALATQVGLDILKQGGNAVDAAVAVGFALAVVLPNAGNIGGGGFMVVYDAKTKQSVALDFREMAPLKATRDMYLDQDGNVVDGRSLFTHLAIGVPGTVAGMEHALKKWGTMSLAQVIAPSIELADKGFVVSETLGQTLETEKDNLAKWQDSKRIFFKNDAPFTVGDLLVQKDLAKSLQLIAQQGGKAFYEGEIAQKIVTEMEKHGGLITLEDMKNYRAIERKPIEGEYRGYKIVTMPPPSSGGIHLVQILNILERYPLQEFGQNSAKAIRHYAEAMKLAYADRSEYLGDPDFVQIPVTGLISKKYAGELATTITTDTIRPSSEIKPGKPHPYESDQTTHYSIMDKDGNAVAVTYTLNLNFGSGIVAEGTGILLNNEMDDFSAKPGTPNAFGLIGGDANAVAAQKRPLSSMTPTIVMKDDKPWLVTGSPGGARIITTVLQSIVNTIDYGMNPAEAIMVPRVHHQWLPDEIRIEEGISPDTINILQEEGYKVVPKATMGKVQIIQAREDGFYGASDPRNPDGLTLGY
;
A
#
# COMPACT_ATOMS: atom_id res chain seq x y z
N MET A 1 -7.45 -53.15 -68.62
CA MET A 1 -7.65 -54.50 -68.01
C MET A 1 -8.58 -54.25 -66.80
N MET A 2 -9.82 -54.63 -67.08
CA MET A 2 -10.58 -55.71 -66.44
C MET A 2 -10.74 -55.46 -64.89
N LYS A 3 -11.86 -55.45 -64.34
CA LYS A 3 -13.26 -55.94 -64.44
C LYS A 3 -13.78 -55.87 -63.02
N PHE A 4 -14.90 -55.54 -62.69
CA PHE A 4 -16.30 -55.86 -62.68
C PHE A 4 -16.87 -55.82 -61.26
N LYS A 5 -17.96 -55.06 -61.05
CA LYS A 5 -19.39 -55.45 -60.75
C LYS A 5 -19.64 -55.91 -59.33
N LYS A 6 -20.76 -55.62 -58.64
CA LYS A 6 -22.19 -55.34 -58.90
C LYS A 6 -22.82 -54.85 -57.57
N SER A 7 -23.58 -53.88 -57.53
CA SER A 7 -25.06 -53.79 -57.35
C SER A 7 -25.76 -54.87 -56.51
N PHE A 8 -26.50 -54.41 -55.49
CA PHE A 8 -27.87 -54.87 -55.24
C PHE A 8 -28.70 -53.79 -54.53
N VAL A 9 -29.86 -53.51 -55.11
CA VAL A 9 -30.96 -52.65 -54.69
C VAL A 9 -31.95 -53.56 -53.97
N ILE A 10 -32.57 -53.12 -52.89
CA ILE A 10 -33.94 -53.51 -52.52
C ILE A 10 -34.66 -52.34 -51.84
N THR A 11 -35.83 -52.09 -52.36
CA THR A 11 -36.84 -51.07 -52.17
C THR A 11 -37.78 -51.36 -51.01
N SER A 12 -38.50 -50.33 -50.59
CA SER A 12 -39.87 -50.21 -50.02
C SER A 12 -39.95 -50.25 -48.49
N LEU A 13 -40.68 -49.41 -47.77
CA LEU A 13 -42.07 -48.98 -47.99
C LEU A 13 -42.37 -47.77 -47.06
N ALA A 14 -43.15 -46.85 -47.55
CA ALA A 14 -43.65 -45.69 -46.84
C ALA A 14 -44.67 -46.04 -45.75
N LEU A 15 -44.65 -45.30 -44.64
CA LEU A 15 -45.84 -45.08 -43.81
C LEU A 15 -45.87 -43.68 -43.22
N SER A 16 -46.78 -42.90 -43.72
CA SER A 16 -47.09 -41.55 -43.26
C SER A 16 -47.87 -41.61 -41.94
N ILE A 17 -47.43 -40.91 -40.90
CA ILE A 17 -48.30 -40.51 -39.82
C ILE A 17 -48.11 -39.02 -39.55
N PHE A 18 -49.16 -38.26 -39.75
CA PHE A 18 -49.38 -36.88 -39.34
C PHE A 18 -49.30 -36.78 -37.82
N SER A 19 -48.50 -35.89 -37.27
CA SER A 19 -48.67 -35.45 -35.89
C SER A 19 -48.29 -33.96 -35.78
N ALA A 20 -49.16 -33.25 -35.14
CA ALA A 20 -49.26 -31.82 -35.00
C ALA A 20 -48.02 -31.16 -34.41
N SER A 21 -47.60 -30.03 -35.02
CA SER A 21 -46.62 -29.10 -34.47
C SER A 21 -47.20 -28.40 -33.24
N ILE A 22 -46.67 -28.70 -32.08
CA ILE A 22 -46.76 -27.81 -30.92
C ILE A 22 -45.48 -26.99 -30.91
N MET A 23 -45.58 -25.69 -31.26
CA MET A 23 -44.53 -24.70 -31.02
C MET A 23 -44.43 -24.48 -29.52
N THR A 24 -43.47 -25.10 -28.88
CA THR A 24 -42.96 -24.65 -27.57
C THR A 24 -41.86 -23.60 -27.82
N THR A 25 -42.20 -22.36 -27.54
CA THR A 25 -41.20 -21.28 -27.37
C THR A 25 -40.28 -21.65 -26.22
N ALA A 26 -39.11 -22.15 -26.54
CA ALA A 26 -38.01 -22.27 -25.56
C ALA A 26 -37.56 -20.86 -25.14
N VAL A 27 -38.01 -20.43 -23.97
CA VAL A 27 -37.36 -19.33 -23.26
C VAL A 27 -35.95 -19.81 -22.97
N ALA A 28 -34.98 -19.22 -23.64
CA ALA A 28 -33.56 -19.40 -23.30
C ALA A 28 -33.38 -18.89 -21.86
N ALA A 29 -33.44 -19.80 -20.89
CA ALA A 29 -32.92 -19.51 -19.57
C ALA A 29 -31.42 -19.18 -19.74
N ASN A 30 -31.04 -17.96 -19.43
CA ASN A 30 -29.66 -17.61 -19.20
C ASN A 30 -29.12 -18.53 -18.10
N VAL A 31 -28.49 -19.61 -18.50
CA VAL A 31 -27.68 -20.45 -17.61
C VAL A 31 -26.47 -19.58 -17.27
N ILE A 32 -26.53 -18.93 -16.12
CA ILE A 32 -25.33 -18.42 -15.45
C ILE A 32 -24.41 -19.63 -15.37
N PRO A 33 -23.17 -19.54 -15.88
CA PRO A 33 -22.23 -20.66 -15.76
C PRO A 33 -22.05 -20.92 -14.26
N THR A 34 -22.56 -22.06 -13.81
CA THR A 34 -22.28 -22.61 -12.49
C THR A 34 -20.77 -22.71 -12.35
N GLN A 35 -20.24 -22.01 -11.34
CA GLN A 35 -18.95 -22.18 -10.71
C GLN A 35 -17.98 -23.04 -11.51
N THR A 36 -17.15 -22.41 -12.33
CA THR A 36 -15.86 -23.02 -12.69
C THR A 36 -15.21 -23.42 -11.38
N GLN A 37 -14.96 -24.71 -11.18
CA GLN A 37 -14.10 -25.18 -10.10
C GLN A 37 -12.86 -24.28 -10.09
N GLN A 38 -12.74 -23.47 -9.05
CA GLN A 38 -11.51 -22.72 -8.83
C GLN A 38 -10.37 -23.75 -8.78
N ALA A 39 -9.53 -23.76 -9.82
CA ALA A 39 -8.32 -24.55 -9.79
C ALA A 39 -7.59 -24.20 -8.49
N SER A 40 -7.32 -25.20 -7.65
CA SER A 40 -6.54 -24.97 -6.45
C SER A 40 -5.20 -24.38 -6.87
N ILE A 41 -4.92 -23.16 -6.45
CA ILE A 41 -3.62 -22.51 -6.70
C ILE A 41 -2.57 -23.41 -6.06
N ARG A 42 -1.73 -24.03 -6.88
CA ARG A 42 -0.63 -24.90 -6.44
C ARG A 42 0.68 -24.27 -6.88
N TYR A 43 1.61 -24.19 -5.96
CA TYR A 43 3.00 -23.96 -6.27
C TYR A 43 3.56 -25.24 -6.92
N ASP A 44 4.01 -25.14 -8.17
CA ASP A 44 4.60 -26.25 -8.92
C ASP A 44 6.04 -25.92 -9.29
N GLN A 45 6.99 -26.49 -8.54
CA GLN A 45 8.42 -26.25 -8.74
C GLN A 45 8.91 -26.59 -10.16
N SER A 46 8.18 -27.43 -10.90
CA SER A 46 8.56 -27.81 -12.25
C SER A 46 8.12 -26.81 -13.32
N MET A 47 7.14 -25.97 -13.02
CA MET A 47 6.54 -25.01 -13.95
C MET A 47 6.85 -23.57 -13.59
N ASP A 48 7.03 -23.25 -12.30
CA ASP A 48 7.27 -21.90 -11.83
C ASP A 48 8.72 -21.45 -12.09
N ILE A 49 8.90 -20.25 -12.63
CA ILE A 49 10.23 -19.67 -12.89
C ILE A 49 10.78 -18.97 -11.65
N PHE A 50 9.91 -18.34 -10.87
CA PHE A 50 10.26 -17.64 -9.65
C PHE A 50 9.70 -18.36 -8.44
N HIS A 51 10.54 -18.54 -7.42
CA HIS A 51 10.21 -19.36 -6.27
C HIS A 51 10.07 -18.50 -5.00
N PRO A 52 8.94 -18.60 -4.27
CA PRO A 52 8.80 -17.97 -2.96
C PRO A 52 9.64 -18.67 -1.91
N ILE A 53 9.97 -17.95 -0.85
CA ILE A 53 10.54 -18.52 0.36
C ILE A 53 9.46 -19.32 1.09
N TYR A 54 9.79 -20.53 1.52
CA TYR A 54 8.91 -21.38 2.32
C TYR A 54 9.31 -21.38 3.79
N ALA A 55 8.32 -21.41 4.68
CA ALA A 55 8.50 -21.61 6.12
C ALA A 55 7.28 -22.30 6.74
N LYS A 56 7.50 -23.07 7.81
CA LYS A 56 6.46 -23.88 8.43
C LYS A 56 5.65 -23.15 9.51
N ASN A 57 6.31 -22.32 10.32
CA ASN A 57 5.75 -21.84 11.59
C ASN A 57 5.43 -20.34 11.58
N GLY A 58 6.07 -19.54 10.74
CA GLY A 58 5.83 -18.11 10.67
C GLY A 58 6.77 -17.44 9.70
N MET A 59 6.39 -16.22 9.25
CA MET A 59 7.10 -15.53 8.20
C MET A 59 7.03 -14.01 8.37
N VAL A 60 8.10 -13.34 7.99
CA VAL A 60 8.27 -11.89 7.98
C VAL A 60 8.81 -11.46 6.62
N ALA A 61 8.17 -10.49 5.99
CA ALA A 61 8.61 -9.87 4.74
C ALA A 61 8.67 -8.36 4.91
N THR A 62 9.85 -7.76 4.70
CA THR A 62 10.06 -6.31 4.84
C THR A 62 10.98 -5.75 3.75
N GLU A 63 11.06 -4.43 3.66
CA GLU A 63 11.93 -3.74 2.71
C GLU A 63 13.41 -3.69 3.13
N GLN A 64 13.77 -4.23 4.32
CA GLN A 64 15.15 -4.17 4.80
C GLN A 64 15.52 -5.43 5.61
N ALA A 65 16.58 -6.11 5.17
CA ALA A 65 16.98 -7.43 5.67
C ALA A 65 17.23 -7.49 7.18
N LEU A 66 17.84 -6.46 7.79
CA LEU A 66 18.09 -6.42 9.23
C LEU A 66 16.76 -6.31 10.01
N ALA A 67 15.80 -5.56 9.52
CA ALA A 67 14.48 -5.46 10.14
C ALA A 67 13.69 -6.78 9.99
N THR A 68 13.82 -7.48 8.85
CA THR A 68 13.26 -8.81 8.66
C THR A 68 13.83 -9.79 9.69
N GLN A 69 15.15 -9.75 9.90
CA GLN A 69 15.81 -10.62 10.90
C GLN A 69 15.32 -10.33 12.32
N VAL A 70 15.16 -9.04 12.69
CA VAL A 70 14.59 -8.66 13.98
C VAL A 70 13.19 -9.26 14.16
N GLY A 71 12.30 -9.11 13.18
CA GLY A 71 10.96 -9.68 13.24
C GLY A 71 10.96 -11.21 13.39
N LEU A 72 11.82 -11.90 12.63
CA LEU A 72 11.97 -13.35 12.73
C LEU A 72 12.47 -13.79 14.10
N ASP A 73 13.42 -13.07 14.68
CA ASP A 73 13.98 -13.40 16.00
C ASP A 73 12.93 -13.23 17.10
N ILE A 74 12.07 -12.22 17.02
CA ILE A 74 10.93 -12.04 17.90
C ILE A 74 9.96 -13.23 17.81
N LEU A 75 9.59 -13.67 16.59
CA LEU A 75 8.74 -14.85 16.40
C LEU A 75 9.37 -16.12 16.99
N LYS A 76 10.68 -16.34 16.78
CA LYS A 76 11.42 -17.48 17.34
C LYS A 76 11.53 -17.45 18.87
N GLN A 77 11.52 -16.27 19.47
CA GLN A 77 11.50 -16.09 20.93
C GLN A 77 10.12 -16.31 21.53
N GLY A 78 9.10 -16.61 20.73
CA GLY A 78 7.73 -16.88 21.17
C GLY A 78 6.80 -15.67 21.14
N GLY A 79 7.25 -14.53 20.60
CA GLY A 79 6.38 -13.41 20.28
C GLY A 79 5.39 -13.78 19.17
N ASN A 80 4.25 -13.10 19.13
CA ASN A 80 3.25 -13.26 18.07
C ASN A 80 3.52 -12.29 16.88
N ALA A 81 2.66 -12.33 15.87
CA ALA A 81 2.81 -11.46 14.69
C ALA A 81 2.79 -9.96 15.02
N VAL A 82 2.06 -9.54 16.07
CA VAL A 82 2.02 -8.14 16.51
C VAL A 82 3.31 -7.74 17.22
N ASP A 83 3.86 -8.58 18.09
CA ASP A 83 5.17 -8.34 18.71
C ASP A 83 6.25 -8.14 17.65
N ALA A 84 6.26 -9.03 16.66
CA ALA A 84 7.20 -8.94 15.53
C ALA A 84 6.95 -7.68 14.69
N ALA A 85 5.69 -7.29 14.43
CA ALA A 85 5.37 -6.09 13.68
C ALA A 85 5.86 -4.82 14.37
N VAL A 86 5.69 -4.72 15.69
CA VAL A 86 6.18 -3.58 16.48
C VAL A 86 7.72 -3.53 16.47
N ALA A 87 8.38 -4.68 16.64
CA ALA A 87 9.84 -4.75 16.60
C ALA A 87 10.40 -4.35 15.23
N VAL A 88 9.79 -4.83 14.14
CA VAL A 88 10.11 -4.45 12.74
C VAL A 88 9.92 -2.95 12.54
N GLY A 89 8.81 -2.36 13.01
CA GLY A 89 8.55 -0.93 12.88
C GLY A 89 9.65 -0.08 13.53
N PHE A 90 10.10 -0.41 14.74
CA PHE A 90 11.23 0.27 15.39
C PHE A 90 12.57 -0.02 14.70
N ALA A 91 12.78 -1.23 14.18
CA ALA A 91 14.01 -1.57 13.47
C ALA A 91 14.13 -0.80 12.14
N LEU A 92 13.04 -0.73 11.37
CA LEU A 92 13.01 0.06 10.12
C LEU A 92 13.26 1.54 10.37
N ALA A 93 12.84 2.10 11.50
CA ALA A 93 13.16 3.48 11.87
C ALA A 93 14.67 3.74 12.01
N VAL A 94 15.45 2.69 12.25
CA VAL A 94 16.92 2.74 12.35
C VAL A 94 17.58 2.45 11.00
N VAL A 95 17.19 1.33 10.35
CA VAL A 95 17.95 0.76 9.22
C VAL A 95 17.39 1.15 7.85
N LEU A 96 16.23 1.80 7.81
CA LEU A 96 15.60 2.36 6.60
C LEU A 96 15.17 3.82 6.86
N PRO A 97 16.09 4.72 7.24
CA PRO A 97 15.73 6.04 7.77
C PRO A 97 15.04 6.97 6.76
N ASN A 98 15.08 6.63 5.48
CA ASN A 98 14.38 7.39 4.44
C ASN A 98 12.85 7.15 4.43
N ALA A 99 12.35 6.08 5.06
CA ALA A 99 10.92 5.72 5.06
C ALA A 99 10.43 5.15 6.40
N GLY A 100 11.19 4.24 7.04
CA GLY A 100 10.96 3.77 8.39
C GLY A 100 11.16 4.90 9.42
N ASN A 101 10.32 4.98 10.46
CA ASN A 101 10.31 6.18 11.28
C ASN A 101 9.73 5.96 12.68
N ILE A 102 10.01 6.93 13.57
CA ILE A 102 9.23 7.23 14.78
C ILE A 102 8.73 8.68 14.81
N GLY A 103 9.12 9.49 13.83
CA GLY A 103 8.69 10.87 13.66
C GLY A 103 7.64 11.08 12.56
N GLY A 104 7.03 10.02 12.10
CA GLY A 104 5.95 9.98 11.11
C GLY A 104 4.71 9.24 11.63
N GLY A 105 3.99 8.59 10.73
CA GLY A 105 2.78 7.84 11.05
C GLY A 105 2.38 6.82 9.99
N GLY A 106 1.20 6.25 10.14
CA GLY A 106 0.73 5.22 9.21
C GLY A 106 -0.47 4.43 9.68
N PHE A 107 -0.59 3.22 9.15
CA PHE A 107 -1.72 2.32 9.35
C PHE A 107 -1.28 0.86 9.54
N MET A 108 -2.07 0.14 10.32
CA MET A 108 -1.90 -1.29 10.54
C MET A 108 -3.25 -1.99 10.42
N VAL A 109 -3.30 -3.11 9.70
CA VAL A 109 -4.43 -4.04 9.74
C VAL A 109 -3.98 -5.29 10.48
N VAL A 110 -4.69 -5.62 11.54
CA VAL A 110 -4.42 -6.78 12.40
C VAL A 110 -5.58 -7.76 12.29
N TYR A 111 -5.29 -9.02 12.05
CA TYR A 111 -6.20 -10.13 12.32
C TYR A 111 -5.72 -10.88 13.57
N ASP A 112 -6.57 -10.89 14.58
CA ASP A 112 -6.35 -11.64 15.83
C ASP A 112 -7.02 -13.02 15.71
N ALA A 113 -6.21 -14.05 15.62
CA ALA A 113 -6.69 -15.43 15.48
C ALA A 113 -7.49 -15.94 16.70
N LYS A 114 -7.22 -15.40 17.89
CA LYS A 114 -7.93 -15.78 19.12
C LYS A 114 -9.38 -15.28 19.11
N THR A 115 -9.60 -14.03 18.69
CA THR A 115 -10.94 -13.43 18.62
C THR A 115 -11.60 -13.60 17.26
N LYS A 116 -10.83 -13.99 16.25
CA LYS A 116 -11.23 -14.06 14.83
C LYS A 116 -11.72 -12.71 14.29
N GLN A 117 -11.17 -11.62 14.79
CA GLN A 117 -11.54 -10.26 14.40
C GLN A 117 -10.40 -9.57 13.68
N SER A 118 -10.76 -8.75 12.71
CA SER A 118 -9.86 -7.82 12.05
C SER A 118 -10.10 -6.41 12.55
N VAL A 119 -9.03 -5.68 12.81
CA VAL A 119 -9.08 -4.27 13.24
C VAL A 119 -8.10 -3.47 12.39
N ALA A 120 -8.50 -2.26 11.99
CA ALA A 120 -7.63 -1.28 11.39
C ALA A 120 -7.18 -0.28 12.46
N LEU A 121 -5.88 -0.09 12.62
CA LEU A 121 -5.30 0.87 13.54
C LEU A 121 -4.76 2.05 12.75
N ASP A 122 -5.32 3.22 13.01
CA ASP A 122 -4.95 4.50 12.42
C ASP A 122 -4.03 5.26 13.37
N PHE A 123 -2.76 5.38 12.99
CA PHE A 123 -1.76 6.23 13.65
C PHE A 123 -1.14 7.22 12.66
N ARG A 124 -1.98 7.68 11.69
CA ARG A 124 -1.65 8.75 10.74
C ARG A 124 -1.28 10.02 11.49
N GLU A 125 -0.40 10.80 10.94
CA GLU A 125 -0.05 12.13 11.44
C GLU A 125 -1.28 13.02 11.51
N MET A 126 -1.21 14.04 12.38
CA MET A 126 -2.33 14.95 12.61
C MET A 126 -1.84 16.40 12.46
N ALA A 127 -2.64 17.23 11.80
CA ALA A 127 -2.35 18.65 11.70
C ALA A 127 -2.31 19.29 13.09
N PRO A 128 -1.30 20.14 13.41
CA PRO A 128 -1.25 20.85 14.68
C PRO A 128 -2.47 21.75 14.91
N LEU A 129 -2.78 22.06 16.16
CA LEU A 129 -3.88 22.96 16.58
C LEU A 129 -3.82 24.34 15.90
N LYS A 130 -2.62 24.81 15.59
CA LYS A 130 -2.40 26.10 14.93
C LYS A 130 -2.47 26.05 13.40
N ALA A 131 -2.68 24.88 12.81
CA ALA A 131 -2.79 24.75 11.35
C ALA A 131 -4.05 25.43 10.83
N THR A 132 -3.92 26.16 9.72
CA THR A 132 -5.00 26.89 9.08
C THR A 132 -5.13 26.49 7.60
N ARG A 133 -6.34 26.69 7.05
CA ARG A 133 -6.72 26.30 5.68
C ARG A 133 -5.70 26.80 4.63
N ASP A 134 -5.28 28.04 4.73
CA ASP A 134 -4.52 28.73 3.69
C ASP A 134 -3.04 28.95 4.07
N MET A 135 -2.54 28.19 5.07
CA MET A 135 -1.17 28.36 5.59
C MET A 135 -0.05 28.16 4.56
N TYR A 136 -0.37 27.52 3.44
CA TYR A 136 0.58 27.28 2.35
C TYR A 136 0.45 28.26 1.19
N LEU A 137 -0.49 29.21 1.26
CA LEU A 137 -0.71 30.22 0.22
C LEU A 137 0.09 31.50 0.50
N ASP A 138 0.42 32.24 -0.55
CA ASP A 138 0.88 33.62 -0.48
C ASP A 138 -0.29 34.59 -0.35
N GLN A 139 -0.01 35.90 -0.35
CA GLN A 139 -1.02 36.95 -0.25
C GLN A 139 -1.95 37.03 -1.48
N ASP A 140 -1.49 36.50 -2.63
CA ASP A 140 -2.25 36.43 -3.87
C ASP A 140 -3.05 35.13 -4.01
N GLY A 141 -2.98 34.25 -3.01
CA GLY A 141 -3.65 32.96 -2.98
C GLY A 141 -2.99 31.89 -3.84
N ASN A 142 -1.70 32.01 -4.15
CA ASN A 142 -0.93 30.98 -4.85
C ASN A 142 -0.20 30.08 -3.82
N VAL A 143 -0.06 28.81 -4.17
CA VAL A 143 0.72 27.86 -3.34
C VAL A 143 2.19 28.27 -3.37
N VAL A 144 2.80 28.40 -2.20
CA VAL A 144 4.24 28.71 -2.07
C VAL A 144 5.02 27.40 -2.17
N ASP A 145 5.84 27.32 -3.22
CA ASP A 145 6.63 26.13 -3.54
C ASP A 145 7.53 25.69 -2.36
N GLY A 146 7.51 24.39 -2.07
CA GLY A 146 8.31 23.76 -1.01
C GLY A 146 7.89 24.08 0.44
N ARG A 147 6.91 24.96 0.69
CA ARG A 147 6.50 25.32 2.05
C ARG A 147 5.90 24.15 2.80
N SER A 148 5.11 23.32 2.13
CA SER A 148 4.51 22.09 2.67
C SER A 148 5.46 20.89 2.69
N LEU A 149 6.68 21.02 2.14
CA LEU A 149 7.62 19.90 1.97
C LEU A 149 8.87 19.99 2.83
N PHE A 150 9.54 21.15 2.81
CA PHE A 150 10.92 21.29 3.30
C PHE A 150 11.06 22.36 4.39
N THR A 151 10.00 22.62 5.14
CA THR A 151 9.97 23.57 6.26
C THR A 151 9.35 22.93 7.50
N HIS A 152 9.51 23.57 8.67
CA HIS A 152 8.87 23.14 9.91
C HIS A 152 7.33 23.23 9.88
N LEU A 153 6.76 23.95 8.89
CA LEU A 153 5.31 24.00 8.64
C LEU A 153 4.78 22.72 7.97
N ALA A 154 5.69 21.91 7.36
CA ALA A 154 5.35 20.66 6.70
C ALA A 154 5.07 19.50 7.68
N ILE A 155 5.41 19.67 8.97
CA ILE A 155 5.46 18.58 9.94
C ILE A 155 4.11 18.42 10.62
N GLY A 156 3.51 17.22 10.46
CA GLY A 156 2.35 16.78 11.24
C GLY A 156 2.77 16.15 12.57
N VAL A 157 1.87 16.13 13.55
CA VAL A 157 2.09 15.49 14.86
C VAL A 157 2.32 14.00 14.66
N PRO A 158 3.48 13.45 15.06
CA PRO A 158 3.82 12.07 14.78
C PRO A 158 2.94 11.03 15.49
N GLY A 159 2.60 9.94 14.81
CA GLY A 159 1.73 8.89 15.33
C GLY A 159 2.37 7.53 15.56
N THR A 160 3.52 7.24 14.96
CA THR A 160 4.12 5.89 14.94
C THR A 160 4.29 5.30 16.33
N VAL A 161 4.85 6.04 17.29
CA VAL A 161 5.09 5.53 18.65
C VAL A 161 3.78 5.17 19.36
N ALA A 162 2.73 5.99 19.22
CA ALA A 162 1.42 5.70 19.79
C ALA A 162 0.77 4.47 19.15
N GLY A 163 0.86 4.34 17.83
CA GLY A 163 0.35 3.18 17.11
C GLY A 163 1.03 1.88 17.51
N MET A 164 2.35 1.86 17.56
CA MET A 164 3.12 0.68 17.95
C MET A 164 2.86 0.28 19.41
N GLU A 165 2.85 1.24 20.33
CA GLU A 165 2.54 0.97 21.74
C GLU A 165 1.10 0.48 21.92
N HIS A 166 0.14 1.06 21.21
CA HIS A 166 -1.26 0.64 21.25
C HIS A 166 -1.42 -0.81 20.75
N ALA A 167 -0.85 -1.12 19.59
CA ALA A 167 -0.90 -2.47 19.02
C ALA A 167 -0.29 -3.51 19.98
N LEU A 168 0.90 -3.22 20.51
CA LEU A 168 1.58 -4.10 21.44
C LEU A 168 0.79 -4.35 22.74
N LYS A 169 0.25 -3.29 23.34
CA LYS A 169 -0.56 -3.39 24.55
C LYS A 169 -1.83 -4.20 24.36
N LYS A 170 -2.44 -4.14 23.19
CA LYS A 170 -3.73 -4.76 22.92
C LYS A 170 -3.63 -6.19 22.42
N TRP A 171 -2.71 -6.45 21.51
CA TRP A 171 -2.61 -7.73 20.79
C TRP A 171 -1.25 -8.42 20.95
N GLY A 172 -0.23 -7.72 21.46
CA GLY A 172 1.09 -8.30 21.72
C GLY A 172 1.15 -9.15 22.98
N THR A 173 2.23 -9.88 23.12
CA THR A 173 2.52 -10.76 24.27
C THR A 173 3.83 -10.40 24.97
N MET A 174 4.67 -9.59 24.32
CA MET A 174 5.96 -9.14 24.85
C MET A 174 5.88 -7.71 25.39
N SER A 175 6.85 -7.33 26.23
CA SER A 175 7.00 -5.96 26.70
C SER A 175 7.59 -5.05 25.62
N LEU A 176 7.30 -3.75 25.69
CA LEU A 176 7.87 -2.74 24.80
C LEU A 176 9.41 -2.75 24.83
N ALA A 177 10.00 -2.93 26.02
CA ALA A 177 11.45 -3.02 26.16
C ALA A 177 12.06 -4.20 25.40
N GLN A 178 11.38 -5.36 25.37
CA GLN A 178 11.86 -6.54 24.63
C GLN A 178 11.83 -6.30 23.12
N VAL A 179 10.74 -5.77 22.58
CA VAL A 179 10.58 -5.58 21.14
C VAL A 179 11.43 -4.42 20.59
N ILE A 180 11.77 -3.40 21.40
CA ILE A 180 12.64 -2.28 20.99
C ILE A 180 14.13 -2.61 21.14
N ALA A 181 14.52 -3.54 22.02
CA ALA A 181 15.93 -3.81 22.33
C ALA A 181 16.82 -4.03 21.08
N PRO A 182 16.41 -4.82 20.06
CA PRO A 182 17.22 -4.98 18.85
C PRO A 182 17.46 -3.66 18.10
N SER A 183 16.46 -2.79 18.06
CA SER A 183 16.55 -1.47 17.39
C SER A 183 17.51 -0.54 18.11
N ILE A 184 17.54 -0.58 19.45
CA ILE A 184 18.52 0.17 20.26
C ILE A 184 19.93 -0.30 19.92
N GLU A 185 20.15 -1.60 19.82
CA GLU A 185 21.45 -2.17 19.47
C GLU A 185 21.90 -1.76 18.07
N LEU A 186 21.01 -1.84 17.08
CA LEU A 186 21.28 -1.41 15.71
C LEU A 186 21.61 0.09 15.62
N ALA A 187 20.91 0.94 16.36
CA ALA A 187 21.18 2.38 16.38
C ALA A 187 22.50 2.70 17.12
N ASP A 188 22.75 2.03 18.23
CA ASP A 188 23.94 2.26 19.07
C ASP A 188 25.22 1.72 18.46
N LYS A 189 25.22 0.49 17.94
CA LYS A 189 26.38 -0.15 17.30
C LYS A 189 26.56 0.24 15.86
N GLY A 190 25.50 0.69 15.21
CA GLY A 190 25.45 1.02 13.79
C GLY A 190 25.19 -0.18 12.88
N PHE A 191 24.91 0.13 11.63
CA PHE A 191 24.72 -0.84 10.55
C PHE A 191 25.43 -0.37 9.29
N VAL A 192 25.73 -1.31 8.39
CA VAL A 192 26.40 -1.00 7.13
C VAL A 192 25.42 -0.41 6.14
N VAL A 193 25.75 0.75 5.57
CA VAL A 193 24.95 1.43 4.54
C VAL A 193 24.91 0.57 3.29
N SER A 194 23.70 0.24 2.83
CA SER A 194 23.46 -0.49 1.58
C SER A 194 23.65 0.42 0.36
N GLU A 195 23.68 -0.19 -0.82
CA GLU A 195 23.74 0.57 -2.07
C GLU A 195 22.51 1.47 -2.24
N THR A 196 21.31 0.94 -1.97
CA THR A 196 20.06 1.70 -2.07
C THR A 196 20.02 2.88 -1.11
N LEU A 197 20.40 2.67 0.15
CA LEU A 197 20.45 3.76 1.12
C LEU A 197 21.51 4.80 0.74
N GLY A 198 22.70 4.38 0.30
CA GLY A 198 23.77 5.28 -0.14
C GLY A 198 23.35 6.14 -1.34
N GLN A 199 22.68 5.56 -2.33
CA GLN A 199 22.11 6.31 -3.47
C GLN A 199 21.02 7.29 -3.02
N THR A 200 20.15 6.88 -2.07
CA THR A 200 19.10 7.76 -1.56
C THR A 200 19.68 8.93 -0.76
N LEU A 201 20.71 8.69 0.06
CA LEU A 201 21.43 9.75 0.77
C LEU A 201 22.10 10.75 -0.19
N GLU A 202 22.69 10.26 -1.28
CA GLU A 202 23.27 11.14 -2.30
C GLU A 202 22.22 11.97 -3.03
N THR A 203 21.05 11.37 -3.32
CA THR A 203 19.94 12.08 -3.98
C THR A 203 19.37 13.19 -3.08
N GLU A 204 19.23 12.92 -1.78
CA GLU A 204 18.61 13.84 -0.81
C GLU A 204 19.63 14.73 -0.07
N LYS A 205 20.90 14.68 -0.45
CA LYS A 205 21.99 15.38 0.27
C LYS A 205 21.75 16.87 0.46
N ASP A 206 21.23 17.54 -0.56
CA ASP A 206 21.01 18.99 -0.52
C ASP A 206 19.89 19.37 0.47
N ASN A 207 18.89 18.51 0.63
CA ASN A 207 17.84 18.69 1.63
C ASN A 207 18.38 18.42 3.05
N LEU A 208 19.05 17.30 3.25
CA LEU A 208 19.61 16.92 4.55
C LEU A 208 20.71 17.90 5.03
N ALA A 209 21.52 18.44 4.12
CA ALA A 209 22.61 19.37 4.45
C ALA A 209 22.12 20.74 4.96
N LYS A 210 20.84 21.12 4.73
CA LYS A 210 20.25 22.36 5.24
C LYS A 210 20.15 22.39 6.77
N TRP A 211 20.04 21.21 7.39
CA TRP A 211 19.75 21.06 8.81
C TRP A 211 20.96 20.50 9.55
N GLN A 212 21.40 21.20 10.58
CA GLN A 212 22.65 20.89 11.28
C GLN A 212 22.67 19.46 11.83
N ASP A 213 21.61 19.02 12.51
CA ASP A 213 21.55 17.68 13.10
C ASP A 213 21.42 16.58 12.05
N SER A 214 20.68 16.81 10.97
CA SER A 214 20.60 15.87 9.84
C SER A 214 21.96 15.72 9.17
N LYS A 215 22.66 16.83 8.92
CA LYS A 215 24.03 16.81 8.40
C LYS A 215 24.99 16.05 9.34
N ARG A 216 24.90 16.29 10.65
CA ARG A 216 25.73 15.62 11.66
C ARG A 216 25.53 14.10 11.69
N ILE A 217 24.30 13.62 11.42
CA ILE A 217 23.94 12.20 11.49
C ILE A 217 24.23 11.47 10.18
N PHE A 218 23.89 12.09 9.05
CA PHE A 218 23.90 11.41 7.74
C PHE A 218 25.12 11.75 6.86
N PHE A 219 26.06 12.57 7.37
CA PHE A 219 27.28 12.95 6.63
C PHE A 219 28.54 12.57 7.39
N LYS A 220 29.58 12.27 6.63
CA LYS A 220 30.93 11.97 7.08
C LYS A 220 31.91 12.81 6.26
N ASN A 221 32.71 13.63 6.92
CA ASN A 221 33.66 14.55 6.25
C ASN A 221 32.98 15.44 5.19
N ASP A 222 31.84 16.04 5.54
CA ASP A 222 31.01 16.90 4.66
C ASP A 222 30.40 16.25 3.42
N ALA A 223 30.47 14.91 3.29
CA ALA A 223 29.80 14.13 2.26
C ALA A 223 28.78 13.16 2.88
N PRO A 224 27.67 12.82 2.21
CA PRO A 224 26.75 11.82 2.72
C PRO A 224 27.46 10.45 2.88
N PHE A 225 26.97 9.62 3.80
CA PHE A 225 27.45 8.25 3.92
C PHE A 225 27.23 7.48 2.61
N THR A 226 28.20 6.63 2.25
CA THR A 226 28.19 5.82 1.03
C THR A 226 28.10 4.33 1.36
N VAL A 227 27.85 3.50 0.35
CA VAL A 227 27.80 2.04 0.49
C VAL A 227 29.05 1.51 1.20
N GLY A 228 28.84 0.65 2.20
CA GLY A 228 29.89 0.05 3.02
C GLY A 228 30.30 0.85 4.24
N ASP A 229 29.92 2.12 4.36
CA ASP A 229 30.13 2.90 5.57
C ASP A 229 29.29 2.39 6.74
N LEU A 230 29.77 2.56 7.97
CA LEU A 230 29.02 2.24 9.19
C LEU A 230 28.26 3.47 9.66
N LEU A 231 26.92 3.45 9.57
CA LEU A 231 26.05 4.51 10.07
C LEU A 231 25.65 4.22 11.54
N VAL A 232 26.06 5.10 12.45
CA VAL A 232 25.76 5.02 13.88
C VAL A 232 24.86 6.18 14.29
N GLN A 233 23.75 5.89 14.99
CA GLN A 233 22.72 6.87 15.35
C GLN A 233 22.53 6.95 16.88
N LYS A 234 23.55 7.47 17.58
CA LYS A 234 23.59 7.49 19.07
C LYS A 234 22.41 8.24 19.70
N ASP A 235 21.95 9.33 19.11
CA ASP A 235 20.83 10.09 19.67
C ASP A 235 19.52 9.35 19.47
N LEU A 236 19.33 8.67 18.32
CA LEU A 236 18.18 7.80 18.10
C LEU A 236 18.19 6.62 19.08
N ALA A 237 19.37 6.00 19.37
CA ALA A 237 19.49 4.96 20.38
C ALA A 237 19.03 5.43 21.77
N LYS A 238 19.40 6.66 22.19
CA LYS A 238 18.92 7.25 23.45
C LYS A 238 17.41 7.47 23.46
N SER A 239 16.86 7.99 22.36
CA SER A 239 15.42 8.19 22.22
C SER A 239 14.65 6.87 22.30
N LEU A 240 15.14 5.81 21.63
CA LEU A 240 14.57 4.48 21.71
C LEU A 240 14.69 3.87 23.12
N GLN A 241 15.81 4.10 23.85
CA GLN A 241 15.97 3.70 25.25
C GLN A 241 14.94 4.37 26.17
N LEU A 242 14.69 5.67 25.98
CA LEU A 242 13.66 6.40 26.74
C LEU A 242 12.27 5.83 26.47
N ILE A 243 11.95 5.52 25.21
CA ILE A 243 10.66 4.92 24.82
C ILE A 243 10.55 3.51 25.43
N ALA A 244 11.60 2.69 25.37
CA ALA A 244 11.61 1.35 25.96
C ALA A 244 11.35 1.36 27.48
N GLN A 245 11.84 2.39 28.19
CA GLN A 245 11.72 2.53 29.64
C GLN A 245 10.41 3.17 30.10
N GLN A 246 9.90 4.16 29.36
CA GLN A 246 8.78 5.03 29.80
C GLN A 246 7.54 4.91 28.89
N GLY A 247 7.63 4.13 27.81
CA GLY A 247 6.56 4.03 26.80
C GLY A 247 6.37 5.31 26.01
N GLY A 248 5.22 5.43 25.38
CA GLY A 248 4.82 6.63 24.62
C GLY A 248 4.87 7.93 25.42
N LYS A 249 4.82 7.86 26.76
CA LYS A 249 4.95 9.02 27.62
C LYS A 249 6.27 9.78 27.39
N ALA A 250 7.39 9.06 27.18
CA ALA A 250 8.66 9.69 26.86
C ALA A 250 8.59 10.53 25.58
N PHE A 251 7.83 10.06 24.59
CA PHE A 251 7.69 10.67 23.27
C PHE A 251 6.68 11.83 23.25
N TYR A 252 5.54 11.69 23.94
CA TYR A 252 4.43 12.63 23.85
C TYR A 252 4.34 13.65 24.99
N GLU A 253 4.94 13.37 26.15
CA GLU A 253 4.86 14.23 27.34
C GLU A 253 6.23 14.46 28.00
N GLY A 254 7.25 13.67 27.64
CA GLY A 254 8.58 13.69 28.25
C GLY A 254 9.61 14.51 27.49
N GLU A 255 10.89 14.10 27.65
CA GLU A 255 12.07 14.80 27.10
C GLU A 255 12.01 14.90 25.57
N ILE A 256 11.52 13.85 24.87
CA ILE A 256 11.46 13.84 23.40
C ILE A 256 10.46 14.90 22.91
N ALA A 257 9.26 14.95 23.51
CA ALA A 257 8.27 15.98 23.19
C ALA A 257 8.83 17.39 23.38
N GLN A 258 9.54 17.63 24.49
CA GLN A 258 10.15 18.94 24.75
C GLN A 258 11.16 19.35 23.68
N LYS A 259 12.02 18.42 23.24
CA LYS A 259 13.01 18.67 22.19
C LYS A 259 12.35 18.93 20.83
N ILE A 260 11.33 18.14 20.44
CA ILE A 260 10.57 18.37 19.21
C ILE A 260 9.93 19.76 19.22
N VAL A 261 9.26 20.14 20.32
CA VAL A 261 8.60 21.44 20.42
C VAL A 261 9.61 22.59 20.42
N THR A 262 10.75 22.42 21.08
CA THR A 262 11.84 23.41 21.02
C THR A 262 12.34 23.63 19.60
N GLU A 263 12.49 22.56 18.81
CA GLU A 263 12.84 22.64 17.38
C GLU A 263 11.79 23.44 16.59
N MET A 264 10.49 23.17 16.86
CA MET A 264 9.39 23.90 16.23
C MET A 264 9.42 25.41 16.58
N GLU A 265 9.56 25.74 17.86
CA GLU A 265 9.60 27.14 18.33
C GLU A 265 10.77 27.90 17.72
N LYS A 266 11.95 27.27 17.62
CA LYS A 266 13.17 27.86 17.07
C LYS A 266 13.06 28.23 15.60
N HIS A 267 12.26 27.47 14.82
CA HIS A 267 12.19 27.57 13.37
C HIS A 267 10.79 27.89 12.82
N GLY A 268 9.84 28.29 13.68
CA GLY A 268 8.51 28.71 13.25
C GLY A 268 7.56 27.57 12.87
N GLY A 269 7.80 26.35 13.36
CA GLY A 269 6.87 25.23 13.26
C GLY A 269 5.63 25.40 14.14
N LEU A 270 4.64 24.54 13.98
CA LEU A 270 3.34 24.70 14.63
C LEU A 270 3.08 23.75 15.79
N ILE A 271 3.81 22.61 15.87
CA ILE A 271 3.58 21.59 16.91
C ILE A 271 3.91 22.14 18.29
N THR A 272 3.00 21.96 19.23
CA THR A 272 3.11 22.34 20.64
C THR A 272 3.13 21.11 21.55
N LEU A 273 3.46 21.30 22.84
CA LEU A 273 3.34 20.24 23.85
C LEU A 273 1.90 19.75 24.00
N GLU A 274 0.91 20.61 23.76
CA GLU A 274 -0.50 20.25 23.78
C GLU A 274 -0.84 19.33 22.59
N ASP A 275 -0.35 19.61 21.39
CA ASP A 275 -0.49 18.76 20.22
C ASP A 275 0.08 17.36 20.48
N MET A 276 1.30 17.29 20.99
CA MET A 276 1.96 16.02 21.33
C MET A 276 1.15 15.24 22.36
N LYS A 277 0.79 15.87 23.49
CA LYS A 277 0.05 15.24 24.57
C LYS A 277 -1.34 14.74 24.16
N ASN A 278 -2.00 15.43 23.22
CA ASN A 278 -3.35 15.11 22.77
C ASN A 278 -3.39 14.03 21.68
N TYR A 279 -2.26 13.70 21.07
CA TYR A 279 -2.23 12.70 20.01
C TYR A 279 -2.68 11.31 20.51
N ARG A 280 -3.52 10.62 19.71
CA ARG A 280 -3.98 9.24 19.99
C ARG A 280 -4.04 8.45 18.69
N ALA A 281 -3.60 7.19 18.73
CA ALA A 281 -3.92 6.20 17.69
C ALA A 281 -5.40 5.80 17.82
N ILE A 282 -6.08 5.55 16.70
CA ILE A 282 -7.52 5.28 16.65
C ILE A 282 -7.76 3.91 16.05
N GLU A 283 -8.57 3.07 16.72
CA GLU A 283 -9.07 1.85 16.12
C GLU A 283 -10.26 2.16 15.21
N ARG A 284 -10.21 1.66 13.99
CA ARG A 284 -11.27 1.82 13.00
C ARG A 284 -11.79 0.46 12.54
N LYS A 285 -13.05 0.40 12.11
CA LYS A 285 -13.58 -0.77 11.44
C LYS A 285 -12.92 -0.89 10.06
N PRO A 286 -12.29 -2.01 9.69
CA PRO A 286 -11.69 -2.18 8.39
C PRO A 286 -12.72 -2.03 7.26
N ILE A 287 -12.26 -1.66 6.06
CA ILE A 287 -13.02 -1.88 4.83
C ILE A 287 -13.02 -3.38 4.55
N GLU A 288 -14.20 -3.91 4.31
CA GLU A 288 -14.40 -5.29 3.91
C GLU A 288 -15.04 -5.32 2.52
N GLY A 289 -14.46 -6.10 1.62
CA GLY A 289 -14.98 -6.37 0.28
C GLY A 289 -14.89 -7.86 -0.04
N GLU A 290 -15.45 -8.24 -1.18
CA GLU A 290 -15.36 -9.61 -1.69
C GLU A 290 -14.87 -9.57 -3.13
N TYR A 291 -13.94 -10.45 -3.47
CA TYR A 291 -13.41 -10.61 -4.82
C TYR A 291 -13.19 -12.09 -5.12
N ARG A 292 -13.89 -12.62 -6.14
CA ARG A 292 -13.76 -14.03 -6.57
C ARG A 292 -13.93 -15.04 -5.42
N GLY A 293 -14.77 -14.74 -4.42
CA GLY A 293 -14.98 -15.59 -3.25
C GLY A 293 -13.95 -15.44 -2.14
N TYR A 294 -13.00 -14.51 -2.28
CA TYR A 294 -12.07 -14.11 -1.22
C TYR A 294 -12.57 -12.85 -0.53
N LYS A 295 -12.47 -12.79 0.81
CA LYS A 295 -12.79 -11.58 1.56
C LYS A 295 -11.55 -10.70 1.63
N ILE A 296 -11.67 -9.44 1.23
CA ILE A 296 -10.63 -8.43 1.29
C ILE A 296 -10.83 -7.60 2.55
N VAL A 297 -9.83 -7.54 3.42
CA VAL A 297 -9.82 -6.73 4.64
C VAL A 297 -8.70 -5.72 4.53
N THR A 298 -9.02 -4.43 4.54
CA THR A 298 -8.05 -3.38 4.24
C THR A 298 -8.36 -2.08 4.97
N MET A 299 -7.51 -1.06 4.82
CA MET A 299 -7.56 0.18 5.59
C MET A 299 -8.76 1.06 5.19
N PRO A 300 -9.53 1.56 6.17
CA PRO A 300 -10.56 2.58 5.93
C PRO A 300 -9.96 4.00 5.86
N PRO A 301 -10.76 5.04 5.53
CA PRO A 301 -10.33 6.42 5.70
C PRO A 301 -9.80 6.72 7.14
N PRO A 302 -8.78 7.58 7.26
CA PRO A 302 -8.29 8.54 6.27
C PRO A 302 -7.37 7.97 5.20
N SER A 303 -7.37 6.65 4.93
CA SER A 303 -6.82 6.12 3.69
C SER A 303 -7.89 5.88 2.64
N SER A 304 -7.63 6.29 1.42
CA SER A 304 -8.44 5.96 0.25
C SER A 304 -8.15 4.54 -0.24
N GLY A 305 -7.02 4.00 0.16
CA GLY A 305 -6.46 2.77 -0.41
C GLY A 305 -7.43 1.60 -0.39
N GLY A 306 -8.03 1.32 0.75
CA GLY A 306 -8.96 0.21 0.87
C GLY A 306 -10.25 0.38 0.07
N ILE A 307 -10.80 1.60 0.04
CA ILE A 307 -12.02 1.89 -0.73
C ILE A 307 -11.77 1.64 -2.22
N HIS A 308 -10.70 2.25 -2.79
CA HIS A 308 -10.45 2.13 -4.23
C HIS A 308 -9.92 0.77 -4.63
N LEU A 309 -9.17 0.08 -3.76
CA LEU A 309 -8.82 -1.32 -3.97
C LEU A 309 -10.10 -2.16 -4.18
N VAL A 310 -11.07 -2.08 -3.26
CA VAL A 310 -12.33 -2.83 -3.34
C VAL A 310 -13.17 -2.37 -4.53
N GLN A 311 -13.23 -1.07 -4.80
CA GLN A 311 -13.97 -0.51 -5.95
C GLN A 311 -13.41 -1.04 -7.28
N ILE A 312 -12.10 -0.98 -7.50
CA ILE A 312 -11.47 -1.47 -8.73
C ILE A 312 -11.65 -2.99 -8.84
N LEU A 313 -11.44 -3.75 -7.77
CA LEU A 313 -11.68 -5.19 -7.75
C LEU A 313 -13.14 -5.53 -8.12
N ASN A 314 -14.13 -4.81 -7.60
CA ASN A 314 -15.54 -4.98 -7.93
C ASN A 314 -15.86 -4.69 -9.40
N ILE A 315 -15.16 -3.73 -10.03
CA ILE A 315 -15.28 -3.47 -11.47
C ILE A 315 -14.65 -4.62 -12.25
N LEU A 316 -13.43 -5.00 -11.90
CA LEU A 316 -12.64 -6.02 -12.62
C LEU A 316 -13.24 -7.43 -12.49
N GLU A 317 -13.92 -7.74 -11.39
CA GLU A 317 -14.58 -9.04 -11.19
C GLU A 317 -15.61 -9.38 -12.28
N ARG A 318 -16.11 -8.38 -12.99
CA ARG A 318 -17.09 -8.53 -14.07
C ARG A 318 -16.46 -9.02 -15.38
N TYR A 319 -15.15 -9.09 -15.46
CA TYR A 319 -14.40 -9.48 -16.66
C TYR A 319 -13.62 -10.78 -16.42
N PRO A 320 -13.51 -11.65 -17.42
CA PRO A 320 -12.73 -12.88 -17.33
C PRO A 320 -11.23 -12.59 -17.54
N LEU A 321 -10.58 -11.97 -16.54
CA LEU A 321 -9.17 -11.53 -16.65
C LEU A 321 -8.23 -12.69 -16.97
N GLN A 322 -8.51 -13.88 -16.43
CA GLN A 322 -7.74 -15.08 -16.68
C GLN A 322 -7.68 -15.41 -18.19
N GLU A 323 -8.81 -15.25 -18.89
CA GLU A 323 -8.89 -15.49 -20.34
C GLU A 323 -8.18 -14.42 -21.17
N PHE A 324 -8.06 -13.19 -20.63
CA PHE A 324 -7.36 -12.13 -21.30
C PHE A 324 -5.84 -12.33 -21.32
N GLY A 325 -5.33 -13.02 -20.32
CA GLY A 325 -3.89 -13.20 -20.10
C GLY A 325 -3.25 -12.01 -19.39
N GLN A 326 -2.33 -12.31 -18.50
CA GLN A 326 -1.62 -11.31 -17.70
C GLN A 326 -0.80 -10.38 -18.63
N ASN A 327 -0.90 -9.06 -18.37
CA ASN A 327 -0.25 -8.01 -19.17
C ASN A 327 -0.56 -8.01 -20.68
N SER A 328 -1.63 -8.66 -21.13
CA SER A 328 -2.15 -8.44 -22.48
C SER A 328 -2.72 -7.03 -22.64
N ALA A 329 -2.80 -6.51 -23.87
CA ALA A 329 -3.42 -5.21 -24.14
C ALA A 329 -4.86 -5.16 -23.61
N LYS A 330 -5.61 -6.26 -23.76
CA LYS A 330 -6.98 -6.38 -23.26
C LYS A 330 -7.06 -6.28 -21.73
N ALA A 331 -6.17 -6.96 -20.99
CA ALA A 331 -6.12 -6.87 -19.53
C ALA A 331 -5.72 -5.46 -19.08
N ILE A 332 -4.67 -4.89 -19.66
CA ILE A 332 -4.17 -3.54 -19.32
C ILE A 332 -5.23 -2.48 -19.57
N ARG A 333 -5.97 -2.56 -20.68
CA ARG A 333 -7.10 -1.66 -20.94
C ARG A 333 -8.13 -1.69 -19.82
N HIS A 334 -8.56 -2.88 -19.40
CA HIS A 334 -9.56 -3.00 -18.32
C HIS A 334 -9.02 -2.47 -16.99
N TYR A 335 -7.74 -2.70 -16.69
CA TYR A 335 -7.09 -2.07 -15.54
C TYR A 335 -7.12 -0.55 -15.64
N ALA A 336 -6.67 0.01 -16.76
CA ALA A 336 -6.60 1.45 -16.96
C ALA A 336 -7.98 2.11 -16.83
N GLU A 337 -9.01 1.56 -17.48
CA GLU A 337 -10.37 2.11 -17.41
C GLU A 337 -10.97 2.01 -16.00
N ALA A 338 -10.80 0.88 -15.30
CA ALA A 338 -11.26 0.73 -13.93
C ALA A 338 -10.52 1.68 -12.97
N MET A 339 -9.21 1.84 -13.16
CA MET A 339 -8.39 2.79 -12.40
C MET A 339 -8.81 4.23 -12.65
N LYS A 340 -9.03 4.66 -13.91
CA LYS A 340 -9.52 6.01 -14.24
C LYS A 340 -10.79 6.35 -13.48
N LEU A 341 -11.77 5.45 -13.48
CA LEU A 341 -13.05 5.65 -12.81
C LEU A 341 -12.87 5.77 -11.29
N ALA A 342 -12.09 4.89 -10.69
CA ALA A 342 -11.83 4.92 -9.26
C ALA A 342 -11.05 6.18 -8.83
N TYR A 343 -10.01 6.57 -9.58
CA TYR A 343 -9.24 7.78 -9.28
C TYR A 343 -10.00 9.08 -9.57
N ALA A 344 -10.91 9.10 -10.55
CA ALA A 344 -11.85 10.19 -10.71
C ALA A 344 -12.75 10.30 -9.47
N ASP A 345 -13.34 9.20 -9.02
CA ASP A 345 -14.13 9.15 -7.80
C ASP A 345 -13.32 9.60 -6.58
N ARG A 346 -12.07 9.15 -6.46
CA ARG A 346 -11.15 9.54 -5.42
C ARG A 346 -10.97 11.06 -5.35
N SER A 347 -10.92 11.73 -6.53
CA SER A 347 -10.72 13.17 -6.67
C SER A 347 -11.83 14.04 -6.09
N GLU A 348 -12.94 13.59 -5.59
CA GLU A 348 -14.09 14.34 -5.10
C GLU A 348 -14.44 14.13 -3.61
N TYR A 349 -14.33 12.93 -2.95
CA TYR A 349 -14.99 12.65 -1.67
C TYR A 349 -14.12 12.23 -0.49
N LEU A 350 -12.83 11.90 -0.67
CA LEU A 350 -12.07 11.34 0.44
C LEU A 350 -11.30 12.38 1.25
N GLY A 351 -11.21 12.13 2.52
CA GLY A 351 -10.54 12.94 3.52
C GLY A 351 -10.59 12.22 4.86
N ASP A 352 -10.37 12.95 5.93
CA ASP A 352 -10.52 12.45 7.29
C ASP A 352 -12.01 12.23 7.62
N PRO A 353 -12.44 10.98 7.94
CA PRO A 353 -13.84 10.66 8.22
C PRO A 353 -14.37 11.32 9.49
N ASP A 354 -13.49 11.82 10.35
CA ASP A 354 -13.87 12.55 11.56
C ASP A 354 -14.24 14.03 11.24
N PHE A 355 -13.94 14.49 9.99
CA PHE A 355 -14.21 15.86 9.52
C PHE A 355 -15.17 15.92 8.33
N VAL A 356 -15.24 14.86 7.50
CA VAL A 356 -16.08 14.83 6.30
C VAL A 356 -16.87 13.55 6.18
N GLN A 357 -18.09 13.63 5.60
CA GLN A 357 -18.89 12.46 5.32
C GLN A 357 -18.44 11.80 4.02
N ILE A 358 -17.95 10.57 4.13
CA ILE A 358 -17.49 9.77 2.99
C ILE A 358 -18.54 8.70 2.67
N PRO A 359 -19.05 8.60 1.42
CA PRO A 359 -20.06 7.62 1.05
C PRO A 359 -19.45 6.21 0.86
N VAL A 360 -18.75 5.69 1.87
CA VAL A 360 -17.99 4.43 1.84
C VAL A 360 -18.84 3.28 1.29
N THR A 361 -20.03 3.05 1.84
CA THR A 361 -20.92 1.94 1.44
C THR A 361 -21.30 2.01 -0.05
N GLY A 362 -21.51 3.23 -0.57
CA GLY A 362 -21.80 3.44 -1.98
C GLY A 362 -20.62 3.06 -2.86
N LEU A 363 -19.43 3.56 -2.51
CA LEU A 363 -18.19 3.39 -3.27
C LEU A 363 -17.76 1.94 -3.44
N ILE A 364 -17.83 1.15 -2.37
CA ILE A 364 -17.44 -0.26 -2.37
C ILE A 364 -18.58 -1.21 -2.81
N SER A 365 -19.74 -0.67 -3.21
CA SER A 365 -20.89 -1.52 -3.57
C SER A 365 -20.71 -2.17 -4.94
N LYS A 366 -21.07 -3.46 -5.04
CA LYS A 366 -21.11 -4.19 -6.33
C LYS A 366 -22.07 -3.53 -7.33
N LYS A 367 -23.15 -2.87 -6.86
CA LYS A 367 -24.09 -2.15 -7.70
C LYS A 367 -23.44 -0.96 -8.39
N TYR A 368 -22.78 -0.11 -7.62
CA TYR A 368 -22.08 1.06 -8.17
C TYR A 368 -20.94 0.66 -9.11
N ALA A 369 -20.15 -0.34 -8.75
CA ALA A 369 -19.15 -0.92 -9.65
C ALA A 369 -19.78 -1.44 -10.97
N GLY A 370 -21.00 -1.99 -10.89
CA GLY A 370 -21.77 -2.37 -12.07
C GLY A 370 -22.14 -1.19 -12.96
N GLU A 371 -22.59 -0.10 -12.37
CA GLU A 371 -22.90 1.14 -13.08
C GLU A 371 -21.65 1.73 -13.75
N LEU A 372 -20.53 1.79 -13.04
CA LEU A 372 -19.25 2.24 -13.58
C LEU A 372 -18.76 1.34 -14.72
N ALA A 373 -18.84 0.04 -14.57
CA ALA A 373 -18.42 -0.91 -15.60
C ALA A 373 -19.19 -0.77 -16.92
N THR A 374 -20.46 -0.31 -16.90
CA THR A 374 -21.20 -0.05 -18.14
C THR A 374 -20.63 1.10 -18.97
N THR A 375 -19.81 1.95 -18.37
CA THR A 375 -19.14 3.07 -19.05
C THR A 375 -17.82 2.69 -19.69
N ILE A 376 -17.32 1.47 -19.41
CA ILE A 376 -16.11 0.92 -20.04
C ILE A 376 -16.51 0.30 -21.38
N THR A 377 -16.09 0.92 -22.46
CA THR A 377 -16.38 0.46 -23.83
C THR A 377 -15.21 -0.36 -24.37
N THR A 378 -15.52 -1.33 -25.22
CA THR A 378 -14.49 -2.18 -25.87
C THR A 378 -13.89 -1.54 -27.12
N ASP A 379 -14.58 -0.56 -27.71
CA ASP A 379 -14.30 -0.08 -29.07
C ASP A 379 -13.82 1.39 -29.11
N THR A 380 -13.97 2.13 -28.02
CA THR A 380 -13.55 3.54 -27.95
C THR A 380 -12.98 3.86 -26.59
N ILE A 381 -11.86 4.61 -26.57
CA ILE A 381 -11.30 5.16 -25.35
C ILE A 381 -12.10 6.38 -24.93
N ARG A 382 -12.38 6.46 -23.64
CA ARG A 382 -12.95 7.65 -23.05
C ARG A 382 -11.82 8.48 -22.44
N PRO A 383 -11.51 9.69 -22.97
CA PRO A 383 -10.49 10.56 -22.41
C PRO A 383 -10.77 10.87 -20.94
N SER A 384 -9.74 10.99 -20.11
CA SER A 384 -9.87 11.33 -18.69
C SER A 384 -10.58 12.68 -18.46
N SER A 385 -10.47 13.61 -19.41
CA SER A 385 -11.19 14.90 -19.38
C SER A 385 -12.71 14.77 -19.45
N GLU A 386 -13.22 13.68 -20.01
CA GLU A 386 -14.65 13.35 -20.10
C GLU A 386 -15.15 12.50 -18.94
N ILE A 387 -14.22 11.90 -18.18
CA ILE A 387 -14.51 11.14 -16.98
C ILE A 387 -14.59 12.13 -15.82
N LYS A 388 -15.80 12.33 -15.31
CA LYS A 388 -16.02 13.10 -14.10
C LYS A 388 -16.21 12.15 -12.93
N PRO A 389 -15.87 12.59 -11.72
CA PRO A 389 -16.21 11.84 -10.51
C PRO A 389 -17.68 11.47 -10.57
N GLY A 390 -17.98 10.19 -10.35
CA GLY A 390 -19.36 9.75 -10.26
C GLY A 390 -20.07 10.37 -9.07
N LYS A 391 -19.41 10.75 -8.08
CA LYS A 391 -19.63 11.40 -6.77
C LYS A 391 -19.04 10.56 -5.65
N PRO A 392 -17.77 10.49 -5.55
CA PRO A 392 -16.87 10.53 -4.43
C PRO A 392 -15.46 11.12 -4.70
N HIS A 393 -14.81 11.74 -3.77
CA HIS A 393 -13.61 12.61 -3.87
C HIS A 393 -12.25 12.08 -3.36
N PRO A 394 -11.09 12.82 -3.50
CA PRO A 394 -9.71 12.42 -3.78
C PRO A 394 -8.64 12.47 -2.67
N TYR A 395 -7.46 12.03 -2.94
CA TYR A 395 -6.04 12.52 -2.92
C TYR A 395 -4.96 11.67 -2.25
N GLU A 396 -3.67 11.73 -2.74
CA GLU A 396 -2.52 11.06 -2.15
C GLU A 396 -1.09 11.34 -2.61
N SER A 397 -0.08 10.90 -1.75
CA SER A 397 1.37 11.04 -1.77
C SER A 397 2.17 9.77 -2.11
N ASP A 398 3.49 9.88 -2.44
CA ASP A 398 4.27 8.88 -3.19
C ASP A 398 5.40 8.13 -2.43
N GLN A 399 5.65 8.34 -1.12
CA GLN A 399 6.75 7.68 -0.38
C GLN A 399 6.26 7.00 0.91
N THR A 400 6.65 5.72 1.10
CA THR A 400 6.13 4.87 2.17
C THR A 400 6.98 3.61 2.32
N THR A 401 6.89 2.88 3.43
CA THR A 401 7.38 1.50 3.53
C THR A 401 6.27 0.57 3.98
N HIS A 402 6.35 -0.70 3.56
CA HIS A 402 5.39 -1.74 3.93
C HIS A 402 6.09 -2.99 4.46
N TYR A 403 5.43 -3.68 5.41
CA TYR A 403 5.83 -5.02 5.85
C TYR A 403 4.63 -5.90 6.21
N SER A 404 4.79 -7.22 5.95
CA SER A 404 3.80 -8.27 6.16
C SER A 404 4.34 -9.33 7.12
N ILE A 405 3.50 -9.81 8.04
CA ILE A 405 3.88 -10.83 9.04
C ILE A 405 2.72 -11.80 9.25
N MET A 406 3.04 -13.09 9.34
CA MET A 406 2.13 -14.14 9.78
C MET A 406 2.83 -15.07 10.78
N ASP A 407 2.12 -15.50 11.82
CA ASP A 407 2.64 -16.44 12.81
C ASP A 407 1.97 -17.82 12.78
N LYS A 408 2.53 -18.76 13.54
CA LYS A 408 2.05 -20.15 13.65
C LYS A 408 0.64 -20.28 14.25
N ASP A 409 0.18 -19.28 14.99
CA ASP A 409 -1.12 -19.29 15.66
C ASP A 409 -2.22 -18.71 14.77
N GLY A 410 -1.85 -18.24 13.56
CA GLY A 410 -2.74 -17.71 12.53
C GLY A 410 -3.01 -16.22 12.65
N ASN A 411 -2.28 -15.49 13.48
CA ASN A 411 -2.34 -14.04 13.48
C ASN A 411 -1.67 -13.49 12.23
N ALA A 412 -2.22 -12.40 11.70
CA ALA A 412 -1.69 -11.74 10.51
C ALA A 412 -1.66 -10.22 10.71
N VAL A 413 -0.58 -9.59 10.28
CA VAL A 413 -0.38 -8.14 10.39
C VAL A 413 0.17 -7.59 9.08
N ALA A 414 -0.49 -6.55 8.57
CA ALA A 414 -0.04 -5.74 7.45
C ALA A 414 0.17 -4.31 7.94
N VAL A 415 1.34 -3.74 7.76
CA VAL A 415 1.67 -2.37 8.19
C VAL A 415 2.21 -1.58 7.02
N THR A 416 1.67 -0.38 6.86
CA THR A 416 2.20 0.62 5.93
C THR A 416 2.35 1.93 6.67
N TYR A 417 3.56 2.51 6.71
CA TYR A 417 3.83 3.74 7.44
C TYR A 417 4.90 4.58 6.73
N THR A 418 5.02 5.87 7.05
CA THR A 418 5.72 6.83 6.20
C THR A 418 6.25 8.03 6.98
N LEU A 419 7.15 8.78 6.32
CA LEU A 419 7.49 10.18 6.60
C LEU A 419 6.92 11.13 5.54
N ASN A 420 6.16 10.63 4.55
CA ASN A 420 5.73 11.17 3.28
C ASN A 420 6.84 11.09 2.20
N LEU A 421 7.82 11.98 2.14
CA LEU A 421 8.96 11.88 1.22
C LEU A 421 10.14 11.11 1.84
N ASN A 422 11.18 10.81 1.02
CA ASN A 422 12.44 10.28 1.52
C ASN A 422 13.01 11.22 2.59
N PHE A 423 13.29 10.68 3.78
CA PHE A 423 13.70 11.43 4.97
C PHE A 423 12.71 12.53 5.43
N GLY A 424 11.44 12.47 4.98
CA GLY A 424 10.40 13.43 5.33
C GLY A 424 10.76 14.88 4.98
N SER A 425 10.69 15.78 5.95
CA SER A 425 11.12 17.17 5.81
C SER A 425 12.64 17.35 5.68
N GLY A 426 13.41 16.28 5.89
CA GLY A 426 14.87 16.33 6.03
C GLY A 426 15.34 16.82 7.40
N ILE A 427 14.42 17.21 8.29
CA ILE A 427 14.71 17.82 9.60
C ILE A 427 14.82 16.72 10.66
N VAL A 428 15.91 16.68 11.38
CA VAL A 428 16.05 15.93 12.63
C VAL A 428 15.85 16.88 13.80
N ALA A 429 14.93 16.57 14.72
CA ALA A 429 14.78 17.35 15.95
C ALA A 429 16.07 17.26 16.79
N GLU A 430 16.64 18.43 17.16
CA GLU A 430 17.97 18.54 17.75
C GLU A 430 18.15 17.61 18.97
N GLY A 431 19.20 16.77 18.93
CA GLY A 431 19.58 15.84 19.99
C GLY A 431 18.62 14.68 20.24
N THR A 432 17.68 14.40 19.31
CA THR A 432 16.78 13.23 19.39
C THR A 432 17.18 12.12 18.41
N GLY A 433 17.82 12.46 17.29
CA GLY A 433 18.06 11.55 16.18
C GLY A 433 16.79 11.20 15.39
N ILE A 434 15.67 11.86 15.64
CA ILE A 434 14.37 11.57 15.04
C ILE A 434 14.14 12.44 13.83
N LEU A 435 14.06 11.84 12.64
CA LEU A 435 13.60 12.50 11.42
C LEU A 435 12.11 12.82 11.53
N LEU A 436 11.74 14.03 11.17
CA LEU A 436 10.37 14.53 11.20
C LEU A 436 9.74 14.48 9.82
N ASN A 437 8.48 14.07 9.78
CA ASN A 437 7.70 13.91 8.57
C ASN A 437 7.47 15.24 7.83
N ASN A 438 7.00 15.16 6.58
CA ASN A 438 6.42 16.28 5.83
C ASN A 438 5.01 15.93 5.34
N GLU A 439 4.25 15.31 6.20
CA GLU A 439 2.95 14.72 5.90
C GLU A 439 1.85 15.76 5.70
N MET A 440 2.06 17.00 6.12
CA MET A 440 1.10 18.08 5.88
C MET A 440 0.94 18.40 4.38
N ASP A 441 1.88 17.97 3.51
CA ASP A 441 1.77 18.08 2.05
C ASP A 441 0.65 17.20 1.46
N ASP A 442 0.26 16.17 2.17
CA ASP A 442 -0.86 15.30 1.76
C ASP A 442 -2.23 15.97 1.90
N PHE A 443 -2.32 17.12 2.55
CA PHE A 443 -3.49 17.97 2.44
C PHE A 443 -3.57 18.70 1.10
N SER A 444 -4.78 19.05 0.69
CA SER A 444 -5.00 19.96 -0.45
C SER A 444 -4.64 21.39 -0.01
N ALA A 445 -3.48 21.88 -0.43
CA ALA A 445 -3.05 23.26 -0.16
C ALA A 445 -4.01 24.27 -0.80
N LYS A 446 -4.52 23.95 -2.02
CA LYS A 446 -5.54 24.72 -2.75
C LYS A 446 -6.35 23.77 -3.64
N PRO A 447 -7.69 23.79 -3.65
CA PRO A 447 -8.49 22.97 -4.55
C PRO A 447 -8.09 23.15 -6.01
N GLY A 448 -7.93 22.03 -6.73
CA GLY A 448 -7.55 22.03 -8.14
C GLY A 448 -6.06 22.22 -8.42
N THR A 449 -5.22 22.44 -7.40
CA THR A 449 -3.76 22.51 -7.55
C THR A 449 -3.12 21.17 -7.19
N PRO A 450 -2.21 20.64 -8.02
CA PRO A 450 -1.51 19.40 -7.70
C PRO A 450 -0.53 19.59 -6.54
N ASN A 451 -0.39 18.54 -5.69
CA ASN A 451 0.67 18.46 -4.69
C ASN A 451 2.02 18.02 -5.32
N ALA A 452 3.03 17.73 -4.53
CA ALA A 452 4.36 17.26 -4.98
C ALA A 452 4.31 16.06 -5.96
N PHE A 453 3.21 15.32 -6.00
CA PHE A 453 3.03 14.10 -6.78
C PHE A 453 2.12 14.26 -8.01
N GLY A 454 1.70 15.47 -8.31
CA GLY A 454 0.85 15.77 -9.45
C GLY A 454 -0.63 15.43 -9.24
N LEU A 455 -1.01 15.14 -8.02
CA LEU A 455 -2.41 14.81 -7.67
C LEU A 455 -3.21 16.09 -7.35
N ILE A 456 -4.46 16.20 -7.86
CA ILE A 456 -5.35 17.35 -7.67
C ILE A 456 -6.32 17.11 -6.48
N GLY A 457 -6.58 17.99 -5.52
CA GLY A 457 -7.45 17.88 -4.35
C GLY A 457 -8.58 18.85 -4.23
N GLY A 458 -9.61 18.42 -3.50
CA GLY A 458 -10.79 19.19 -3.16
C GLY A 458 -10.80 19.70 -1.71
N ASP A 459 -11.90 20.37 -1.34
CA ASP A 459 -12.11 20.90 0.00
C ASP A 459 -12.23 19.82 1.09
N ALA A 460 -12.65 18.61 0.73
CA ALA A 460 -12.75 17.50 1.67
C ALA A 460 -11.42 17.20 2.37
N ASN A 461 -10.29 17.35 1.66
CA ASN A 461 -8.96 17.17 2.19
C ASN A 461 -8.20 18.48 2.47
N ALA A 462 -8.89 19.61 2.63
CA ALA A 462 -8.27 20.88 3.02
C ALA A 462 -7.67 20.80 4.42
N VAL A 463 -6.60 21.58 4.67
CA VAL A 463 -5.99 21.68 6.00
C VAL A 463 -7.00 22.17 7.03
N ALA A 464 -7.06 21.50 8.17
CA ALA A 464 -7.77 21.95 9.36
C ALA A 464 -7.02 21.48 10.63
N ALA A 465 -7.14 22.21 11.71
CA ALA A 465 -6.54 21.84 12.99
C ALA A 465 -7.00 20.45 13.44
N GLN A 466 -6.08 19.62 13.91
CA GLN A 466 -6.31 18.26 14.39
C GLN A 466 -6.85 17.26 13.34
N LYS A 467 -6.93 17.63 12.09
CA LYS A 467 -7.32 16.78 10.97
C LYS A 467 -6.14 15.91 10.52
N ARG A 468 -6.44 14.69 10.08
CA ARG A 468 -5.47 13.77 9.48
C ARG A 468 -5.46 13.94 7.96
N PRO A 469 -4.29 14.05 7.32
CA PRO A 469 -4.23 14.14 5.86
C PRO A 469 -4.65 12.81 5.23
N LEU A 470 -5.27 12.90 4.07
CA LEU A 470 -5.66 11.72 3.28
C LEU A 470 -4.42 10.87 2.91
N SER A 471 -4.58 9.56 2.79
CA SER A 471 -3.52 8.59 2.45
C SER A 471 -3.92 7.57 1.37
N SER A 472 -2.96 6.92 0.61
CA SER A 472 -3.12 5.72 -0.24
C SER A 472 -2.63 4.45 0.39
N MET A 473 -2.07 4.51 1.54
CA MET A 473 -1.53 3.33 2.19
C MET A 473 -2.60 2.24 2.29
N THR A 474 -2.30 1.07 1.72
CA THR A 474 -3.25 -0.02 1.51
C THR A 474 -2.76 -1.32 2.16
N PRO A 475 -2.45 -1.34 3.47
CA PRO A 475 -2.17 -2.60 4.14
C PRO A 475 -3.39 -3.50 4.02
N THR A 476 -3.20 -4.74 3.53
CA THR A 476 -4.31 -5.62 3.16
C THR A 476 -4.09 -7.05 3.62
N ILE A 477 -5.12 -7.64 4.19
CA ILE A 477 -5.23 -9.07 4.49
C ILE A 477 -6.36 -9.65 3.63
N VAL A 478 -6.06 -10.63 2.79
CA VAL A 478 -7.05 -11.40 2.04
C VAL A 478 -7.37 -12.66 2.83
N MET A 479 -8.65 -12.89 3.07
CA MET A 479 -9.13 -14.05 3.81
C MET A 479 -9.68 -15.11 2.85
N LYS A 480 -9.46 -16.36 3.18
CA LYS A 480 -10.10 -17.52 2.56
C LYS A 480 -10.62 -18.44 3.65
N ASP A 481 -11.87 -18.86 3.56
CA ASP A 481 -12.51 -19.73 4.54
C ASP A 481 -12.36 -19.20 5.99
N ASP A 482 -12.61 -17.89 6.16
CA ASP A 482 -12.50 -17.12 7.40
C ASP A 482 -11.10 -17.10 8.06
N LYS A 483 -10.05 -17.43 7.31
CA LYS A 483 -8.65 -17.39 7.77
C LYS A 483 -7.80 -16.46 6.90
N PRO A 484 -6.78 -15.79 7.45
CA PRO A 484 -5.81 -15.08 6.65
C PRO A 484 -5.15 -16.02 5.63
N TRP A 485 -5.27 -15.66 4.36
CA TRP A 485 -4.70 -16.43 3.27
C TRP A 485 -3.54 -15.70 2.59
N LEU A 486 -3.66 -14.35 2.47
CA LEU A 486 -2.62 -13.53 1.87
C LEU A 486 -2.49 -12.23 2.67
N VAL A 487 -1.27 -11.84 3.01
CA VAL A 487 -0.95 -10.52 3.59
C VAL A 487 -0.09 -9.79 2.59
N THR A 488 -0.46 -8.56 2.22
CA THR A 488 0.25 -7.80 1.19
C THR A 488 0.08 -6.30 1.36
N GLY A 489 1.00 -5.57 0.79
CA GLY A 489 1.00 -4.12 0.68
C GLY A 489 2.29 -3.63 0.04
N SER A 490 2.39 -2.33 -0.18
CA SER A 490 3.51 -1.72 -0.90
C SER A 490 3.67 -0.26 -0.51
N PRO A 491 4.87 0.32 -0.58
CA PRO A 491 5.06 1.75 -0.77
C PRO A 491 4.73 2.17 -2.20
N GLY A 492 4.74 3.48 -2.47
CA GLY A 492 4.67 3.98 -3.84
C GLY A 492 3.66 5.11 -4.07
N GLY A 493 3.15 5.76 -3.02
CA GLY A 493 2.21 6.85 -3.09
C GLY A 493 0.91 6.51 -3.81
N ALA A 494 0.46 7.32 -4.75
CA ALA A 494 -0.72 7.02 -5.55
C ALA A 494 -0.71 5.60 -6.14
N ARG A 495 0.46 5.09 -6.48
CA ARG A 495 0.66 3.76 -7.07
C ARG A 495 0.48 2.61 -6.08
N ILE A 496 0.43 2.85 -4.76
CA ILE A 496 0.23 1.81 -3.74
C ILE A 496 -1.03 1.01 -4.07
N ILE A 497 -2.16 1.68 -4.31
CA ILE A 497 -3.45 1.04 -4.57
C ILE A 497 -3.37 0.07 -5.74
N THR A 498 -2.80 0.52 -6.86
CA THR A 498 -2.72 -0.25 -8.10
C THR A 498 -1.66 -1.34 -8.04
N THR A 499 -0.62 -1.16 -7.22
CA THR A 499 0.40 -2.17 -6.96
C THR A 499 -0.17 -3.31 -6.11
N VAL A 500 -0.86 -2.99 -5.02
CA VAL A 500 -1.56 -3.98 -4.17
C VAL A 500 -2.66 -4.68 -4.96
N LEU A 501 -3.45 -3.94 -5.76
CA LEU A 501 -4.43 -4.49 -6.68
C LEU A 501 -3.82 -5.60 -7.56
N GLN A 502 -2.71 -5.30 -8.24
CA GLN A 502 -2.09 -6.23 -9.19
C GLN A 502 -1.50 -7.44 -8.46
N SER A 503 -0.93 -7.29 -7.26
CA SER A 503 -0.46 -8.44 -6.47
C SER A 503 -1.61 -9.40 -6.11
N ILE A 504 -2.79 -8.87 -5.79
CA ILE A 504 -3.99 -9.68 -5.48
C ILE A 504 -4.54 -10.34 -6.75
N VAL A 505 -4.72 -9.59 -7.83
CA VAL A 505 -5.23 -10.12 -9.11
C VAL A 505 -4.28 -11.18 -9.68
N ASN A 506 -2.96 -10.94 -9.64
CA ASN A 506 -1.96 -11.90 -10.10
C ASN A 506 -2.04 -13.22 -9.32
N THR A 507 -2.27 -13.14 -8.02
CA THR A 507 -2.40 -14.34 -7.19
C THR A 507 -3.75 -15.05 -7.38
N ILE A 508 -4.86 -14.32 -7.50
CA ILE A 508 -6.21 -14.90 -7.56
C ILE A 508 -6.62 -15.28 -8.99
N ASP A 509 -6.52 -14.34 -9.96
CA ASP A 509 -7.00 -14.58 -11.32
C ASP A 509 -5.99 -15.37 -12.17
N TYR A 510 -4.70 -15.07 -12.03
CA TYR A 510 -3.67 -15.74 -12.84
C TYR A 510 -3.00 -16.92 -12.12
N GLY A 511 -3.36 -17.19 -10.85
CA GLY A 511 -2.85 -18.34 -10.10
C GLY A 511 -1.37 -18.30 -9.78
N MET A 512 -0.74 -17.13 -9.83
CA MET A 512 0.68 -16.95 -9.59
C MET A 512 1.05 -17.22 -8.13
N ASN A 513 2.21 -17.81 -7.89
CA ASN A 513 2.80 -17.88 -6.57
C ASN A 513 3.23 -16.48 -6.07
N PRO A 514 3.48 -16.28 -4.76
CA PRO A 514 3.86 -14.96 -4.23
C PRO A 514 5.05 -14.29 -4.92
N ALA A 515 6.07 -15.04 -5.32
CA ALA A 515 7.24 -14.48 -6.01
C ALA A 515 6.88 -14.01 -7.42
N GLU A 516 6.18 -14.82 -8.19
CA GLU A 516 5.73 -14.46 -9.53
C GLU A 516 4.79 -13.26 -9.50
N ALA A 517 3.82 -13.25 -8.57
CA ALA A 517 2.80 -12.21 -8.46
C ALA A 517 3.38 -10.80 -8.30
N ILE A 518 4.56 -10.68 -7.69
CA ILE A 518 5.21 -9.39 -7.45
C ILE A 518 6.33 -9.05 -8.45
N MET A 519 6.84 -10.04 -9.19
CA MET A 519 7.94 -9.84 -10.15
C MET A 519 7.49 -9.31 -11.50
N VAL A 520 6.29 -9.64 -11.94
CA VAL A 520 5.77 -9.21 -13.26
C VAL A 520 5.69 -7.69 -13.36
N PRO A 521 5.92 -7.14 -14.58
CA PRO A 521 5.82 -5.71 -14.82
C PRO A 521 4.44 -5.16 -14.46
N ARG A 522 4.42 -3.95 -13.89
CA ARG A 522 3.21 -3.28 -13.41
C ARG A 522 2.76 -2.17 -14.35
N VAL A 523 1.46 -1.90 -14.29
CA VAL A 523 0.82 -0.79 -14.98
C VAL A 523 0.08 0.09 -13.98
N HIS A 524 -0.09 1.38 -14.32
CA HIS A 524 -0.79 2.33 -13.46
C HIS A 524 -1.49 3.39 -14.29
N HIS A 525 -2.67 3.79 -13.85
CA HIS A 525 -3.39 4.96 -14.31
C HIS A 525 -4.02 5.66 -13.10
N GLN A 526 -3.90 6.97 -13.01
CA GLN A 526 -4.44 7.74 -11.87
C GLN A 526 -5.41 8.84 -12.31
N TRP A 527 -6.15 8.60 -13.40
CA TRP A 527 -7.07 9.54 -14.05
C TRP A 527 -6.35 10.74 -14.69
N LEU A 528 -5.67 11.56 -13.92
CA LEU A 528 -4.83 12.66 -14.41
C LEU A 528 -3.41 12.53 -13.84
N PRO A 529 -2.36 12.67 -14.66
CA PRO A 529 -2.40 12.86 -16.12
C PRO A 529 -3.02 11.66 -16.84
N ASP A 530 -3.65 11.89 -18.00
CA ASP A 530 -4.29 10.85 -18.83
C ASP A 530 -3.23 10.04 -19.57
N GLU A 531 -2.59 9.13 -18.85
CA GLU A 531 -1.55 8.24 -19.40
C GLU A 531 -1.55 6.88 -18.67
N ILE A 532 -1.36 5.80 -19.43
CA ILE A 532 -1.01 4.50 -18.86
C ILE A 532 0.49 4.49 -18.62
N ARG A 533 0.89 4.53 -17.34
CA ARG A 533 2.26 4.33 -16.93
C ARG A 533 2.56 2.84 -16.91
N ILE A 534 3.65 2.43 -17.53
CA ILE A 534 4.11 1.04 -17.58
C ILE A 534 5.55 0.91 -17.07
N GLU A 535 5.87 -0.25 -16.52
CA GLU A 535 7.25 -0.66 -16.26
C GLU A 535 7.88 -1.31 -17.50
N GLU A 536 9.19 -1.38 -17.52
CA GLU A 536 9.95 -2.16 -18.51
C GLU A 536 9.56 -3.65 -18.44
N GLY A 537 9.54 -4.33 -19.57
CA GLY A 537 9.16 -5.75 -19.67
C GLY A 537 7.73 -6.00 -20.17
N ILE A 538 6.91 -4.96 -20.36
CA ILE A 538 5.67 -5.10 -21.14
C ILE A 538 6.01 -5.29 -22.61
N SER A 539 5.38 -6.28 -23.28
CA SER A 539 5.64 -6.58 -24.68
C SER A 539 5.44 -5.35 -25.59
N PRO A 540 6.38 -5.07 -26.52
CA PRO A 540 6.18 -4.02 -27.52
C PRO A 540 4.88 -4.19 -28.33
N ASP A 541 4.46 -5.42 -28.63
CA ASP A 541 3.19 -5.67 -29.33
C ASP A 541 1.99 -5.20 -28.49
N THR A 542 2.02 -5.45 -27.19
CA THR A 542 1.00 -4.97 -26.26
C THR A 542 0.96 -3.43 -26.23
N ILE A 543 2.14 -2.79 -26.19
CA ILE A 543 2.24 -1.33 -26.19
C ILE A 543 1.68 -0.75 -27.50
N ASN A 544 2.07 -1.32 -28.65
CA ASN A 544 1.60 -0.89 -29.97
C ASN A 544 0.06 -0.99 -30.08
N ILE A 545 -0.53 -2.10 -29.64
CA ILE A 545 -1.99 -2.27 -29.66
C ILE A 545 -2.68 -1.19 -28.81
N LEU A 546 -2.18 -0.93 -27.60
CA LEU A 546 -2.74 0.10 -26.73
C LEU A 546 -2.61 1.51 -27.34
N GLN A 547 -1.49 1.81 -28.02
CA GLN A 547 -1.28 3.08 -28.71
C GLN A 547 -2.16 3.22 -29.95
N GLU A 548 -2.36 2.16 -30.73
CA GLU A 548 -3.30 2.13 -31.86
C GLU A 548 -4.74 2.30 -31.40
N GLU A 549 -5.09 1.78 -30.23
CA GLU A 549 -6.37 2.05 -29.58
C GLU A 549 -6.49 3.52 -29.07
N GLY A 550 -5.39 4.30 -29.07
CA GLY A 550 -5.35 5.73 -28.71
C GLY A 550 -4.90 6.03 -27.29
N TYR A 551 -4.43 5.04 -26.51
CA TYR A 551 -3.86 5.30 -25.18
C TYR A 551 -2.49 5.95 -25.28
N LYS A 552 -2.25 6.95 -24.42
CA LYS A 552 -0.90 7.45 -24.16
C LYS A 552 -0.19 6.48 -23.21
N VAL A 553 0.63 5.59 -23.73
CA VAL A 553 1.44 4.65 -22.94
C VAL A 553 2.81 5.25 -22.67
N VAL A 554 3.20 5.33 -21.38
CA VAL A 554 4.44 6.00 -20.95
C VAL A 554 5.28 5.05 -20.09
N PRO A 555 6.42 4.57 -20.59
CA PRO A 555 7.40 3.86 -19.77
C PRO A 555 7.96 4.78 -18.68
N LYS A 556 8.00 4.33 -17.45
CA LYS A 556 8.52 5.05 -16.28
C LYS A 556 9.32 4.10 -15.39
N ALA A 557 9.98 4.66 -14.37
CA ALA A 557 10.65 3.88 -13.33
C ALA A 557 9.70 2.88 -12.66
N THR A 558 10.27 1.86 -12.04
CA THR A 558 9.56 0.81 -11.30
C THR A 558 8.59 1.38 -10.26
N MET A 559 7.51 0.64 -10.00
CA MET A 559 6.40 1.07 -9.14
C MET A 559 6.23 0.16 -7.94
N GLY A 560 6.32 0.73 -6.74
CA GLY A 560 6.12 0.02 -5.49
C GLY A 560 7.23 -0.99 -5.16
N LYS A 561 7.12 -1.58 -3.96
CA LYS A 561 8.04 -2.59 -3.41
C LYS A 561 7.22 -3.53 -2.53
N VAL A 562 6.50 -4.46 -3.16
CA VAL A 562 5.52 -5.32 -2.47
C VAL A 562 6.20 -6.26 -1.48
N GLN A 563 5.58 -6.41 -0.31
CA GLN A 563 5.92 -7.46 0.65
C GLN A 563 4.70 -8.39 0.76
N ILE A 564 4.87 -9.67 0.46
CA ILE A 564 3.75 -10.60 0.32
C ILE A 564 4.02 -11.91 1.05
N ILE A 565 3.00 -12.39 1.78
CA ILE A 565 3.01 -13.70 2.44
C ILE A 565 1.69 -14.40 2.18
N GLN A 566 1.73 -15.65 1.70
CA GLN A 566 0.57 -16.51 1.49
C GLN A 566 0.62 -17.69 2.44
N ALA A 567 -0.47 -17.93 3.19
CA ALA A 567 -0.64 -19.13 3.99
C ALA A 567 -1.24 -20.26 3.14
N ARG A 568 -0.72 -21.47 3.31
CA ARG A 568 -1.24 -22.73 2.73
C ARG A 568 -1.34 -23.78 3.82
N GLU A 569 -1.89 -24.95 3.49
CA GLU A 569 -2.05 -26.05 4.44
C GLU A 569 -0.75 -26.55 5.05
N ASP A 570 0.35 -26.47 4.30
CA ASP A 570 1.68 -26.97 4.67
C ASP A 570 2.59 -25.89 5.28
N GLY A 571 2.19 -24.61 5.30
CA GLY A 571 3.00 -23.52 5.85
C GLY A 571 2.78 -22.19 5.12
N PHE A 572 3.82 -21.37 5.13
CA PHE A 572 3.82 -20.03 4.58
C PHE A 572 4.76 -19.93 3.38
N TYR A 573 4.33 -19.19 2.38
CA TYR A 573 5.09 -18.87 1.19
C TYR A 573 5.14 -17.36 1.02
N GLY A 574 6.32 -16.76 0.87
CA GLY A 574 6.41 -15.30 0.79
C GLY A 574 7.55 -14.82 -0.09
N ALA A 575 7.48 -13.56 -0.45
CA ALA A 575 8.52 -12.89 -1.22
C ALA A 575 8.57 -11.40 -0.90
N SER A 576 9.78 -10.84 -0.97
CA SER A 576 10.04 -9.39 -1.00
C SER A 576 10.31 -8.98 -2.43
N ASP A 577 9.82 -7.81 -2.80
CA ASP A 577 9.90 -7.28 -4.17
C ASP A 577 11.36 -7.07 -4.63
N PRO A 578 11.79 -7.67 -5.74
CA PRO A 578 13.15 -7.52 -6.25
C PRO A 578 13.48 -6.10 -6.73
N ARG A 579 12.48 -5.21 -6.88
CA ARG A 579 12.71 -3.79 -7.15
C ARG A 579 13.39 -3.07 -5.99
N ASN A 580 13.41 -3.71 -4.82
CA ASN A 580 14.18 -3.28 -3.66
C ASN A 580 15.20 -4.36 -3.29
N PRO A 581 16.49 -4.21 -3.63
CA PRO A 581 17.51 -5.20 -3.33
C PRO A 581 17.79 -5.36 -1.83
N ASP A 582 17.39 -4.41 -0.99
CA ASP A 582 17.53 -4.48 0.48
C ASP A 582 16.42 -5.28 1.14
N GLY A 583 15.33 -5.56 0.42
CA GLY A 583 14.18 -6.32 0.92
C GLY A 583 14.51 -7.79 1.15
N LEU A 584 13.92 -8.38 2.20
CA LEU A 584 14.11 -9.79 2.51
C LEU A 584 12.82 -10.39 3.08
N THR A 585 12.61 -11.68 2.74
CA THR A 585 11.59 -12.53 3.37
C THR A 585 12.28 -13.67 4.10
N LEU A 586 11.96 -13.86 5.36
CA LEU A 586 12.46 -14.93 6.20
C LEU A 586 11.32 -15.62 6.96
N GLY A 587 11.51 -16.92 7.24
CA GLY A 587 10.58 -17.68 8.05
C GLY A 587 11.29 -18.83 8.79
N TYR A 588 10.54 -19.62 9.58
CA TYR A 588 11.07 -20.75 10.36
C TYR A 588 10.08 -21.91 10.48
#